data_ca08e7ec04eab4586428dc23f2701b61
#
_entry.id   ca08e7ec04eab4586428dc23f2701b61
#
_cell.length_a   1.000
_cell.length_b   1.000
_cell.length_c   1.000
_cell.angle_alpha   90.00
_cell.angle_beta   90.00
_cell.angle_gamma   90.00
#
_symmetry.space_group_name_H-M   'P 1'
#
loop_
_entity.id
_entity.type
_entity.pdbx_description
1 polymer ?
#
loop_
_entity_poly.entity_id
_entity_poly.type
_entity_poly.pdbx_seq_one_letter_code
_entity_poly.pdbx_strand_id
1 'polypeptide(L)'
;MPWIGASIENTGTAKVCCAYDCTADQNYQTRMAKLEDFPAWRKILLEPLRQDLLNGVRAPGCHRCWSTEDAGTDVQSDREIMNDFVNLFGSVDLDTVDQIQHLSIAFGNTCNLRCIMCGPYSSSNWVTEIQQNFNILSEYKPPVTNDAFLYYKSDAFKDLEAELIQHVKYVALLGGEPLFSPEALSFLEKLPASMRLRVVTNGTNLKDSTYELLSKFENVALGISVDGVGIHGEYVRYGTEWPQLEQNIQRLRALPNVKTFDLFYILQHYSYHTLIPMLQFCIDNLYPIRIQTVAWEKYLSMNTLTEHQRIDLLDQLDQFWAKVMLRPLSQFVESNNKVLLSDRAIDCLQSVRDAVDYTKSVLTTQYTHDSKIKDRLVKFTNDIDGLRKITYNQAFGQEIHE
;
A
#
# COMPACT_ATOMS: atom_id res chain seq x y z
N MET A 1 9.29 -15.71 8.31
CA MET A 1 9.37 -14.30 8.78
C MET A 1 9.82 -14.15 10.24
N PRO A 2 9.33 -14.88 11.26
CA PRO A 2 9.76 -14.66 12.65
C PRO A 2 11.26 -14.84 12.91
N TRP A 3 11.98 -15.48 11.99
CA TRP A 3 13.44 -15.72 12.12
C TRP A 3 14.27 -14.56 11.58
N ILE A 4 13.93 -14.03 10.40
CA ILE A 4 14.78 -13.08 9.66
C ILE A 4 14.10 -11.73 9.39
N GLY A 5 12.84 -11.58 9.74
CA GLY A 5 12.02 -10.42 9.41
C GLY A 5 11.61 -9.59 10.61
N ALA A 6 11.34 -8.32 10.35
CA ALA A 6 10.62 -7.42 11.23
C ALA A 6 9.85 -6.38 10.43
N SER A 7 8.73 -5.90 10.99
CA SER A 7 8.00 -4.75 10.49
C SER A 7 7.93 -3.69 11.58
N ILE A 8 8.48 -2.50 11.32
CA ILE A 8 8.47 -1.35 12.25
C ILE A 8 7.43 -0.35 11.74
N GLU A 9 6.41 -0.12 12.55
CA GLU A 9 5.30 0.77 12.24
C GLU A 9 5.66 2.25 12.47
N ASN A 10 4.79 3.16 12.05
CA ASN A 10 4.96 4.62 12.17
C ASN A 10 5.37 5.11 13.56
N THR A 11 4.98 4.40 14.61
CA THR A 11 5.28 4.73 16.02
C THR A 11 6.48 3.98 16.61
N GLY A 12 7.22 3.23 15.79
CA GLY A 12 8.35 2.42 16.26
C GLY A 12 7.95 1.08 16.86
N THR A 13 6.66 0.75 16.91
CA THR A 13 6.20 -0.58 17.32
C THR A 13 6.61 -1.61 16.27
N ALA A 14 7.23 -2.71 16.68
CA ALA A 14 7.61 -3.79 15.78
C ALA A 14 6.63 -4.96 15.82
N LYS A 15 6.47 -5.60 14.68
CA LYS A 15 5.71 -6.85 14.46
C LYS A 15 6.58 -7.85 13.71
N VAL A 16 6.18 -9.10 13.72
CA VAL A 16 6.91 -10.19 13.01
C VAL A 16 6.91 -10.04 11.49
N CYS A 17 5.84 -9.47 10.91
CA CYS A 17 5.74 -9.06 9.52
C CYS A 17 4.64 -8.00 9.34
N CYS A 18 4.58 -7.36 8.18
CA CYS A 18 3.60 -6.29 7.88
C CYS A 18 2.14 -6.79 7.89
N ALA A 19 1.90 -8.05 7.50
CA ALA A 19 0.57 -8.65 7.44
C ALA A 19 0.11 -9.30 8.76
N TYR A 20 0.98 -9.43 9.76
CA TYR A 20 0.64 -10.10 11.02
C TYR A 20 -0.37 -9.31 11.84
N ASP A 21 -1.47 -9.95 12.19
CA ASP A 21 -2.50 -9.36 13.04
C ASP A 21 -2.23 -9.68 14.52
N CYS A 22 -1.57 -8.76 15.21
CA CYS A 22 -1.28 -8.89 16.63
C CYS A 22 -2.55 -8.84 17.52
N THR A 23 -3.71 -8.40 16.98
CA THR A 23 -4.96 -8.34 17.75
C THR A 23 -5.70 -9.66 17.74
N ALA A 24 -5.53 -10.46 16.69
CA ALA A 24 -6.06 -11.81 16.59
C ALA A 24 -5.26 -12.81 17.43
N ASP A 25 -4.10 -12.41 17.94
CA ASP A 25 -3.15 -13.29 18.59
C ASP A 25 -2.84 -12.81 20.02
N GLN A 26 -3.49 -13.46 20.97
CA GLN A 26 -3.32 -13.18 22.41
C GLN A 26 -2.31 -14.12 23.08
N ASN A 27 -1.81 -15.13 22.35
CA ASN A 27 -0.96 -16.18 22.92
C ASN A 27 0.53 -15.87 22.83
N TYR A 28 0.93 -14.97 21.93
CA TYR A 28 2.33 -14.65 21.67
C TYR A 28 2.60 -13.16 21.87
N GLN A 29 3.81 -12.84 22.29
CA GLN A 29 4.26 -11.44 22.38
C GLN A 29 4.81 -10.95 21.03
N THR A 30 3.95 -10.99 20.01
CA THR A 30 4.32 -10.70 18.61
C THR A 30 4.37 -9.22 18.27
N ARG A 31 3.93 -8.36 19.18
CA ARG A 31 3.99 -6.91 19.08
C ARG A 31 4.94 -6.34 20.14
N MET A 32 5.95 -5.63 19.69
CA MET A 32 6.88 -4.91 20.54
C MET A 32 6.41 -3.46 20.74
N ALA A 33 6.41 -2.98 21.97
CA ALA A 33 5.97 -1.62 22.28
C ALA A 33 7.11 -0.58 22.27
N LYS A 34 8.34 -1.01 22.61
CA LYS A 34 9.52 -0.13 22.76
C LYS A 34 10.72 -0.74 22.05
N LEU A 35 11.51 0.11 21.37
CA LEU A 35 12.70 -0.34 20.62
C LEU A 35 13.81 -0.87 21.54
N GLU A 36 13.88 -0.40 22.78
CA GLU A 36 14.83 -0.89 23.79
C GLU A 36 14.63 -2.40 24.07
N ASP A 37 13.41 -2.90 23.93
CA ASP A 37 13.07 -4.31 24.12
C ASP A 37 13.37 -5.19 22.90
N PHE A 38 13.80 -4.59 21.78
CA PHE A 38 13.92 -5.26 20.48
C PHE A 38 14.81 -6.52 20.51
N PRO A 39 16.01 -6.51 21.14
CA PRO A 39 16.83 -7.71 21.21
C PRO A 39 16.18 -8.86 21.98
N ALA A 40 15.55 -8.56 23.13
CA ALA A 40 14.83 -9.55 23.94
C ALA A 40 13.59 -10.08 23.19
N TRP A 41 12.84 -9.19 22.53
CA TRP A 41 11.69 -9.55 21.72
C TRP A 41 12.07 -10.53 20.61
N ARG A 42 13.11 -10.25 19.85
CA ARG A 42 13.59 -11.10 18.78
C ARG A 42 14.06 -12.46 19.24
N LYS A 43 14.89 -12.50 20.30
CA LYS A 43 15.61 -13.71 20.74
C LYS A 43 14.76 -14.60 21.64
N ILE A 44 13.90 -14.02 22.47
CA ILE A 44 13.21 -14.74 23.54
C ILE A 44 11.70 -14.76 23.30
N LEU A 45 11.09 -13.58 23.09
CA LEU A 45 9.63 -13.47 23.11
C LEU A 45 8.95 -14.03 21.84
N LEU A 46 9.68 -14.11 20.71
CA LEU A 46 9.18 -14.75 19.48
C LEU A 46 9.42 -16.26 19.44
N GLU A 47 10.16 -16.83 20.38
CA GLU A 47 10.50 -18.25 20.33
C GLU A 47 9.28 -19.17 20.40
N PRO A 48 8.26 -18.95 21.24
CA PRO A 48 7.05 -19.79 21.22
C PRO A 48 6.36 -19.81 19.87
N LEU A 49 6.23 -18.65 19.20
CA LEU A 49 5.66 -18.56 17.85
C LEU A 49 6.49 -19.35 16.82
N ARG A 50 7.83 -19.26 16.90
CA ARG A 50 8.73 -20.00 16.01
C ARG A 50 8.54 -21.50 16.16
N GLN A 51 8.51 -21.99 17.41
CA GLN A 51 8.33 -23.43 17.69
C GLN A 51 6.98 -23.93 17.19
N ASP A 52 5.91 -23.19 17.41
CA ASP A 52 4.58 -23.59 16.90
C ASP A 52 4.55 -23.63 15.38
N LEU A 53 5.12 -22.66 14.70
CA LEU A 53 5.21 -22.68 13.23
C LEU A 53 6.07 -23.84 12.70
N LEU A 54 7.16 -24.22 13.38
CA LEU A 54 7.96 -25.41 13.04
C LEU A 54 7.15 -26.69 13.23
N ASN A 55 6.28 -26.73 14.21
CA ASN A 55 5.38 -27.87 14.49
C ASN A 55 4.12 -27.87 13.59
N GLY A 56 4.01 -26.95 12.62
CA GLY A 56 2.89 -26.85 11.70
C GLY A 56 1.63 -26.19 12.30
N VAL A 57 1.73 -25.57 13.48
CA VAL A 57 0.62 -24.84 14.11
C VAL A 57 0.36 -23.55 13.33
N ARG A 58 -0.89 -23.33 12.97
CA ARG A 58 -1.35 -22.12 12.31
C ARG A 58 -1.58 -21.01 13.34
N ALA A 59 -0.64 -20.10 13.48
CA ALA A 59 -0.77 -18.96 14.38
C ALA A 59 -1.95 -18.06 13.99
N PRO A 60 -2.83 -17.65 14.95
CA PRO A 60 -3.99 -16.82 14.67
C PRO A 60 -3.66 -15.50 13.97
N GLY A 61 -2.53 -14.86 14.30
CA GLY A 61 -2.08 -13.63 13.66
C GLY A 61 -1.72 -13.78 12.18
N CYS A 62 -1.55 -15.02 11.67
CA CYS A 62 -1.31 -15.32 10.26
C CYS A 62 -2.60 -15.58 9.47
N HIS A 63 -3.77 -15.36 10.04
CA HIS A 63 -5.06 -15.74 9.45
C HIS A 63 -5.27 -15.20 8.02
N ARG A 64 -4.78 -14.00 7.71
CA ARG A 64 -4.89 -13.41 6.37
C ARG A 64 -4.18 -14.27 5.31
N CYS A 65 -2.95 -14.71 5.60
CA CYS A 65 -2.21 -15.58 4.70
C CYS A 65 -2.90 -16.94 4.57
N TRP A 66 -3.30 -17.55 5.69
CA TRP A 66 -4.02 -18.82 5.67
C TRP A 66 -5.31 -18.75 4.87
N SER A 67 -6.10 -17.68 5.01
CA SER A 67 -7.36 -17.50 4.27
C SER A 67 -7.12 -17.39 2.77
N THR A 68 -6.05 -16.71 2.34
CA THR A 68 -5.69 -16.60 0.92
C THR A 68 -5.28 -17.96 0.35
N GLU A 69 -4.44 -18.69 1.07
CA GLU A 69 -3.94 -20.00 0.66
C GLU A 69 -5.05 -21.06 0.65
N ASP A 70 -5.95 -21.05 1.64
CA ASP A 70 -7.09 -21.96 1.73
C ASP A 70 -8.17 -21.69 0.66
N ALA A 71 -8.20 -20.47 0.10
CA ALA A 71 -9.10 -20.12 -0.99
C ALA A 71 -8.76 -20.85 -2.31
N GLY A 72 -7.54 -21.39 -2.45
CA GLY A 72 -7.11 -22.17 -3.60
C GLY A 72 -7.12 -21.39 -4.92
N THR A 73 -6.94 -20.07 -4.84
CA THR A 73 -6.80 -19.19 -6.01
C THR A 73 -5.33 -19.03 -6.40
N ASP A 74 -5.06 -18.52 -7.60
CA ASP A 74 -3.69 -18.20 -8.04
C ASP A 74 -3.09 -16.96 -7.33
N VAL A 75 -3.83 -16.34 -6.41
CA VAL A 75 -3.37 -15.18 -5.63
C VAL A 75 -2.44 -15.65 -4.52
N GLN A 76 -1.18 -15.22 -4.59
CA GLN A 76 -0.20 -15.53 -3.53
C GLN A 76 -0.50 -14.76 -2.24
N SER A 77 -0.38 -15.44 -1.11
CA SER A 77 -0.37 -14.80 0.21
C SER A 77 0.93 -14.01 0.44
N ASP A 78 0.90 -13.05 1.37
CA ASP A 78 2.13 -12.34 1.77
C ASP A 78 3.23 -13.31 2.24
N ARG A 79 2.84 -14.43 2.85
CA ARG A 79 3.78 -15.48 3.30
C ARG A 79 4.45 -16.18 2.12
N GLU A 80 3.70 -16.51 1.07
CA GLU A 80 4.23 -17.14 -0.16
C GLU A 80 5.15 -16.17 -0.89
N ILE A 81 4.74 -14.91 -1.08
CA ILE A 81 5.59 -13.86 -1.66
C ILE A 81 6.90 -13.72 -0.88
N MET A 82 6.85 -13.79 0.46
CA MET A 82 8.04 -13.71 1.29
C MET A 82 8.91 -14.97 1.22
N ASN A 83 8.32 -16.15 1.05
CA ASN A 83 9.06 -17.39 0.84
C ASN A 83 9.77 -17.37 -0.52
N ASP A 84 9.10 -16.95 -1.58
CA ASP A 84 9.73 -16.78 -2.89
C ASP A 84 10.88 -15.80 -2.84
N PHE A 85 10.69 -14.70 -2.09
CA PHE A 85 11.76 -13.74 -1.82
C PHE A 85 12.96 -14.39 -1.14
N VAL A 86 12.76 -15.21 -0.10
CA VAL A 86 13.83 -15.92 0.59
C VAL A 86 14.55 -16.87 -0.36
N ASN A 87 13.81 -17.58 -1.22
CA ASN A 87 14.37 -18.50 -2.22
C ASN A 87 15.28 -17.80 -3.24
N LEU A 88 15.00 -16.53 -3.57
CA LEU A 88 15.85 -15.72 -4.45
C LEU A 88 17.21 -15.36 -3.85
N PHE A 89 17.33 -15.30 -2.51
CA PHE A 89 18.56 -14.95 -1.78
C PHE A 89 19.31 -16.16 -1.20
N GLY A 90 18.89 -17.37 -1.52
CA GLY A 90 19.44 -18.61 -0.98
C GLY A 90 18.75 -19.07 0.31
N SER A 91 19.14 -20.24 0.82
CA SER A 91 18.59 -20.77 2.07
C SER A 91 18.80 -19.81 3.23
N VAL A 92 17.76 -19.61 4.02
CA VAL A 92 17.88 -18.91 5.31
C VAL A 92 18.79 -19.79 6.18
N ASP A 93 19.94 -19.25 6.54
CA ASP A 93 20.76 -19.87 7.56
C ASP A 93 20.07 -19.65 8.92
N LEU A 94 19.49 -20.71 9.46
CA LEU A 94 18.80 -20.67 10.76
C LEU A 94 19.77 -20.40 11.92
N ASP A 95 21.07 -20.58 11.74
CA ASP A 95 22.09 -20.23 12.72
C ASP A 95 22.29 -18.69 12.80
N THR A 96 21.82 -17.95 11.80
CA THR A 96 21.85 -16.47 11.77
C THR A 96 20.50 -15.81 12.04
N VAL A 97 19.56 -16.51 12.69
CA VAL A 97 18.19 -16.02 12.99
C VAL A 97 18.11 -14.73 13.81
N ASP A 98 19.21 -14.34 14.43
CA ASP A 98 19.27 -13.08 15.19
C ASP A 98 19.44 -11.85 14.31
N GLN A 99 19.77 -12.02 13.01
CA GLN A 99 20.01 -10.91 12.08
C GLN A 99 18.75 -10.60 11.28
N ILE A 100 18.37 -9.32 11.23
CA ILE A 100 17.26 -8.88 10.35
C ILE A 100 17.79 -8.79 8.93
N GLN A 101 17.29 -9.70 8.09
CA GLN A 101 17.59 -9.69 6.66
C GLN A 101 16.43 -9.09 5.83
N HIS A 102 15.20 -9.14 6.37
CA HIS A 102 14.00 -8.59 5.76
C HIS A 102 13.34 -7.57 6.69
N LEU A 103 13.32 -6.31 6.28
CA LEU A 103 12.76 -5.20 7.05
C LEU A 103 11.62 -4.53 6.29
N SER A 104 10.47 -4.37 6.92
CA SER A 104 9.46 -3.37 6.55
C SER A 104 9.54 -2.23 7.55
N ILE A 105 9.68 -0.99 7.10
CA ILE A 105 9.85 0.14 8.02
C ILE A 105 9.10 1.39 7.56
N ALA A 106 8.51 2.10 8.52
CA ALA A 106 7.78 3.34 8.33
C ALA A 106 8.37 4.46 9.22
N PHE A 107 8.94 5.49 8.61
CA PHE A 107 9.53 6.64 9.32
C PHE A 107 8.47 7.69 9.68
N GLY A 108 7.65 7.37 10.71
CA GLY A 108 6.63 8.27 11.19
C GLY A 108 5.49 8.51 10.19
N ASN A 109 4.80 9.63 10.36
CA ASN A 109 3.64 10.01 9.56
C ASN A 109 3.87 11.20 8.63
N THR A 110 5.12 11.61 8.39
CA THR A 110 5.43 12.72 7.46
C THR A 110 4.86 12.43 6.09
N CYS A 111 3.91 13.25 5.62
CA CYS A 111 3.25 13.11 4.32
C CYS A 111 2.76 14.46 3.82
N ASN A 112 2.90 14.70 2.52
CA ASN A 112 2.46 15.92 1.85
C ASN A 112 1.00 15.89 1.38
N LEU A 113 0.30 14.73 1.47
CA LEU A 113 -1.08 14.57 1.02
C LEU A 113 -2.07 14.41 2.20
N ARG A 114 -3.37 14.58 1.89
CA ARG A 114 -4.52 14.35 2.78
C ARG A 114 -5.54 13.47 2.10
N CYS A 115 -5.13 12.27 1.71
CA CYS A 115 -5.99 11.30 1.03
C CYS A 115 -7.22 10.98 1.89
N ILE A 116 -8.38 10.81 1.27
CA ILE A 116 -9.66 10.58 1.95
C ILE A 116 -9.60 9.35 2.87
N MET A 117 -9.02 8.26 2.38
CA MET A 117 -8.88 6.99 3.13
C MET A 117 -7.79 7.01 4.20
N CYS A 118 -6.91 8.00 4.21
CA CYS A 118 -5.87 8.16 5.22
C CYS A 118 -6.38 8.90 6.46
N GLY A 119 -5.52 8.96 7.47
CA GLY A 119 -5.76 9.70 8.71
C GLY A 119 -4.44 10.19 9.32
N PRO A 120 -4.50 10.81 10.50
CA PRO A 120 -3.35 11.44 11.14
C PRO A 120 -2.24 10.46 11.54
N TYR A 121 -2.57 9.16 11.67
CA TYR A 121 -1.57 8.12 11.92
C TYR A 121 -0.58 7.93 10.74
N SER A 122 -1.03 8.25 9.51
CA SER A 122 -0.24 8.08 8.29
C SER A 122 -0.04 9.38 7.51
N SER A 123 -0.52 10.53 8.01
CA SER A 123 -0.30 11.82 7.36
C SER A 123 -0.22 12.97 8.35
N SER A 124 0.94 13.63 8.37
CA SER A 124 1.15 14.86 9.15
C SER A 124 0.26 16.01 8.66
N ASN A 125 -0.08 16.07 7.38
CA ASN A 125 -1.02 17.07 6.86
C ASN A 125 -2.45 16.84 7.36
N TRP A 126 -2.86 15.59 7.61
CA TRP A 126 -4.10 15.31 8.30
C TRP A 126 -4.09 15.79 9.76
N VAL A 127 -2.97 15.67 10.47
CA VAL A 127 -2.80 16.21 11.83
C VAL A 127 -3.09 17.73 11.82
N THR A 128 -2.48 18.44 10.88
CA THR A 128 -2.66 19.89 10.72
C THR A 128 -4.12 20.24 10.37
N GLU A 129 -4.74 19.53 9.41
CA GLU A 129 -6.13 19.80 9.00
C GLU A 129 -7.12 19.55 10.14
N ILE A 130 -6.92 18.49 10.94
CA ILE A 130 -7.74 18.20 12.13
C ILE A 130 -7.55 19.28 13.19
N GLN A 131 -6.33 19.72 13.47
CA GLN A 131 -6.09 20.78 14.45
C GLN A 131 -6.79 22.09 14.07
N GLN A 132 -6.80 22.42 12.78
CA GLN A 132 -7.47 23.63 12.27
C GLN A 132 -9.01 23.52 12.27
N ASN A 133 -9.55 22.30 12.14
CA ASN A 133 -10.97 22.00 11.98
C ASN A 133 -11.44 20.94 12.99
N PHE A 134 -10.98 21.01 14.22
CA PHE A 134 -11.16 19.96 15.23
C PHE A 134 -12.64 19.61 15.46
N ASN A 135 -13.52 20.61 15.56
CA ASN A 135 -14.94 20.38 15.81
C ASN A 135 -15.66 19.62 14.70
N ILE A 136 -15.11 19.63 13.48
CA ILE A 136 -15.69 18.94 12.31
C ILE A 136 -15.01 17.57 12.13
N LEU A 137 -13.69 17.52 12.12
CA LEU A 137 -12.94 16.37 11.65
C LEU A 137 -12.62 15.33 12.73
N SER A 138 -12.62 15.71 14.02
CA SER A 138 -12.24 14.80 15.11
C SER A 138 -13.16 13.59 15.27
N GLU A 139 -14.40 13.67 14.81
CA GLU A 139 -15.34 12.54 14.84
C GLU A 139 -15.02 11.44 13.80
N TYR A 140 -14.35 11.83 12.70
CA TYR A 140 -13.99 10.91 11.62
C TYR A 140 -12.56 10.39 11.76
N LYS A 141 -11.66 11.28 12.14
CA LYS A 141 -10.22 11.05 12.21
C LYS A 141 -9.72 11.43 13.60
N PRO A 142 -9.56 10.46 14.52
CA PRO A 142 -9.13 10.77 15.88
C PRO A 142 -7.76 11.45 15.87
N PRO A 143 -7.56 12.49 16.70
CA PRO A 143 -6.28 13.19 16.77
C PRO A 143 -5.18 12.29 17.34
N VAL A 144 -3.95 12.54 16.92
CA VAL A 144 -2.75 11.87 17.41
C VAL A 144 -1.71 12.91 17.85
N THR A 145 -0.82 12.54 18.76
CA THR A 145 0.30 13.38 19.16
C THR A 145 1.50 13.14 18.27
N ASN A 146 2.19 14.20 17.86
CA ASN A 146 3.36 14.11 16.98
C ASN A 146 4.52 13.33 17.60
N ASP A 147 4.70 13.39 18.92
CA ASP A 147 5.81 12.72 19.62
C ASP A 147 5.79 11.20 19.43
N ALA A 148 4.61 10.61 19.23
CA ALA A 148 4.47 9.18 19.00
C ALA A 148 5.20 8.71 17.72
N PHE A 149 5.51 9.62 16.78
CA PHE A 149 6.10 9.29 15.48
C PHE A 149 7.61 9.56 15.39
N LEU A 150 8.27 9.93 16.49
CA LEU A 150 9.68 10.35 16.51
C LEU A 150 10.64 9.25 16.97
N TYR A 151 10.23 7.99 16.96
CA TYR A 151 11.02 6.84 17.45
C TYR A 151 12.41 6.76 16.82
N TYR A 152 12.56 7.16 15.56
CA TYR A 152 13.82 7.17 14.81
C TYR A 152 14.86 8.16 15.36
N LYS A 153 14.48 9.03 16.29
CA LYS A 153 15.41 9.93 17.00
C LYS A 153 16.00 9.30 18.26
N SER A 154 15.48 8.14 18.70
CA SER A 154 15.96 7.46 19.90
C SER A 154 17.34 6.82 19.71
N ASP A 155 18.10 6.66 20.78
CA ASP A 155 19.38 5.95 20.73
C ASP A 155 19.17 4.47 20.42
N ALA A 156 18.09 3.85 20.90
CA ALA A 156 17.73 2.49 20.57
C ALA A 156 17.53 2.28 19.07
N PHE A 157 16.98 3.28 18.34
CA PHE A 157 16.87 3.19 16.89
C PHE A 157 18.23 3.33 16.20
N LYS A 158 19.13 4.18 16.70
CA LYS A 158 20.48 4.33 16.13
C LYS A 158 21.30 3.03 16.24
N ASP A 159 21.17 2.34 17.38
CA ASP A 159 21.82 1.04 17.60
C ASP A 159 21.25 -0.02 16.65
N LEU A 160 19.91 -0.06 16.50
CA LEU A 160 19.22 -0.94 15.57
C LEU A 160 19.58 -0.60 14.10
N GLU A 161 19.64 0.68 13.74
CA GLU A 161 20.03 1.12 12.40
C GLU A 161 21.43 0.62 12.02
N ALA A 162 22.38 0.69 12.95
CA ALA A 162 23.75 0.21 12.72
C ALA A 162 23.79 -1.31 12.46
N GLU A 163 22.97 -2.11 13.15
CA GLU A 163 22.80 -3.54 12.90
C GLU A 163 22.15 -3.80 11.53
N LEU A 164 21.06 -3.08 11.23
CA LEU A 164 20.30 -3.25 9.98
C LEU A 164 21.18 -3.02 8.75
N ILE A 165 21.98 -1.96 8.74
CA ILE A 165 22.88 -1.62 7.62
C ILE A 165 23.83 -2.77 7.29
N GLN A 166 24.26 -3.56 8.27
CA GLN A 166 25.21 -4.66 8.09
C GLN A 166 24.57 -5.93 7.49
N HIS A 167 23.30 -6.21 7.83
CA HIS A 167 22.72 -7.53 7.59
C HIS A 167 21.49 -7.53 6.68
N VAL A 168 20.86 -6.35 6.46
CA VAL A 168 19.64 -6.26 5.67
C VAL A 168 19.90 -6.57 4.21
N LYS A 169 19.05 -7.45 3.64
CA LYS A 169 19.05 -7.82 2.21
C LYS A 169 17.85 -7.25 1.48
N TYR A 170 16.78 -6.95 2.23
CA TYR A 170 15.55 -6.40 1.69
C TYR A 170 14.98 -5.36 2.65
N VAL A 171 14.63 -4.20 2.10
CA VAL A 171 13.87 -3.18 2.81
C VAL A 171 12.61 -2.84 2.03
N ALA A 172 11.45 -2.93 2.71
CA ALA A 172 10.21 -2.32 2.26
C ALA A 172 10.03 -1.00 3.01
N LEU A 173 10.16 0.10 2.30
CA LEU A 173 9.98 1.43 2.85
C LEU A 173 8.52 1.85 2.74
N LEU A 174 7.91 2.08 3.89
CA LEU A 174 6.51 2.39 4.08
C LEU A 174 6.36 3.68 4.91
N GLY A 175 5.14 4.01 5.32
CA GLY A 175 4.87 5.09 6.28
C GLY A 175 3.89 6.12 5.76
N GLY A 176 4.08 7.39 6.09
CA GLY A 176 3.34 8.50 5.52
C GLY A 176 3.62 8.63 4.03
N GLU A 177 4.65 9.40 3.69
CA GLU A 177 5.25 9.40 2.35
C GLU A 177 6.77 9.25 2.47
N PRO A 178 7.31 8.06 2.20
CA PRO A 178 8.72 7.77 2.46
C PRO A 178 9.67 8.61 1.61
N LEU A 179 9.32 8.94 0.36
CA LEU A 179 10.17 9.75 -0.52
C LEU A 179 10.06 11.27 -0.25
N PHE A 180 9.19 11.66 0.70
CA PHE A 180 9.06 13.02 1.21
C PHE A 180 9.65 13.17 2.62
N SER A 181 9.91 12.06 3.33
CA SER A 181 10.49 12.04 4.68
C SER A 181 12.01 12.18 4.63
N PRO A 182 12.61 13.24 5.19
CA PRO A 182 14.06 13.39 5.25
C PRO A 182 14.75 12.22 5.99
N GLU A 183 14.10 11.70 7.01
CA GLU A 183 14.63 10.59 7.82
C GLU A 183 14.68 9.28 7.03
N ALA A 184 13.61 9.00 6.25
CA ALA A 184 13.57 7.84 5.38
C ALA A 184 14.64 7.95 4.27
N LEU A 185 14.78 9.12 3.65
CA LEU A 185 15.84 9.37 2.64
C LEU A 185 17.24 9.21 3.24
N SER A 186 17.49 9.78 4.44
CA SER A 186 18.77 9.63 5.13
C SER A 186 19.09 8.17 5.48
N PHE A 187 18.07 7.37 5.84
CA PHE A 187 18.24 5.94 6.05
C PHE A 187 18.65 5.23 4.75
N LEU A 188 17.97 5.52 3.64
CA LEU A 188 18.28 4.92 2.33
C LEU A 188 19.72 5.25 1.88
N GLU A 189 20.24 6.44 2.16
CA GLU A 189 21.61 6.83 1.82
C GLU A 189 22.66 5.91 2.44
N LYS A 190 22.37 5.35 3.64
CA LYS A 190 23.28 4.48 4.40
C LYS A 190 23.24 3.02 3.96
N LEU A 191 22.17 2.59 3.27
CA LEU A 191 21.96 1.19 2.89
C LEU A 191 22.88 0.75 1.75
N PRO A 192 23.31 -0.53 1.69
CA PRO A 192 24.13 -1.05 0.59
C PRO A 192 23.34 -1.09 -0.72
N ALA A 193 24.02 -0.78 -1.84
CA ALA A 193 23.42 -0.76 -3.17
C ALA A 193 22.91 -2.12 -3.64
N SER A 194 23.54 -3.21 -3.20
CA SER A 194 23.18 -4.59 -3.55
C SER A 194 21.89 -5.11 -2.90
N MET A 195 21.37 -4.36 -1.91
CA MET A 195 20.12 -4.68 -1.25
C MET A 195 18.92 -4.47 -2.19
N ARG A 196 17.89 -5.31 -2.06
CA ARG A 196 16.62 -5.10 -2.75
C ARG A 196 15.77 -4.08 -1.99
N LEU A 197 15.41 -3.00 -2.68
CA LEU A 197 14.56 -1.93 -2.15
C LEU A 197 13.14 -2.05 -2.70
N ARG A 198 12.15 -2.07 -1.82
CA ARG A 198 10.75 -1.82 -2.17
C ARG A 198 10.30 -0.49 -1.60
N VAL A 199 9.67 0.35 -2.40
CA VAL A 199 9.09 1.62 -1.94
C VAL A 199 7.62 1.67 -2.34
N VAL A 200 6.76 1.98 -1.37
CA VAL A 200 5.36 2.36 -1.64
C VAL A 200 5.26 3.85 -1.42
N THR A 201 4.95 4.59 -2.48
CA THR A 201 4.97 6.06 -2.49
C THR A 201 3.70 6.62 -3.13
N ASN A 202 3.34 7.84 -2.78
CA ASN A 202 2.31 8.59 -3.51
C ASN A 202 2.82 9.18 -4.83
N GLY A 203 4.13 9.11 -5.08
CA GLY A 203 4.75 9.56 -6.33
C GLY A 203 4.76 11.06 -6.57
N THR A 204 4.28 11.86 -5.62
CA THR A 204 4.19 13.33 -5.76
C THR A 204 5.44 14.02 -5.17
N ASN A 205 5.67 15.27 -5.57
CA ASN A 205 6.73 16.13 -5.01
C ASN A 205 8.13 15.49 -4.97
N LEU A 206 8.50 14.76 -6.03
CA LEU A 206 9.82 14.13 -6.16
C LEU A 206 10.86 15.12 -6.68
N LYS A 207 12.02 15.14 -6.04
CA LYS A 207 13.20 15.93 -6.46
C LYS A 207 14.14 15.07 -7.30
N ASP A 208 15.00 15.69 -8.11
CA ASP A 208 16.00 14.95 -8.90
C ASP A 208 16.92 14.11 -8.01
N SER A 209 17.31 14.62 -6.83
CA SER A 209 18.08 13.85 -5.84
C SER A 209 17.38 12.55 -5.37
N THR A 210 16.06 12.51 -5.38
CA THR A 210 15.31 11.29 -5.05
C THR A 210 15.47 10.23 -6.15
N TYR A 211 15.44 10.63 -7.41
CA TYR A 211 15.71 9.72 -8.54
C TYR A 211 17.16 9.22 -8.53
N GLU A 212 18.13 10.09 -8.22
CA GLU A 212 19.54 9.73 -8.06
C GLU A 212 19.71 8.71 -6.93
N LEU A 213 19.06 8.94 -5.77
CA LEU A 213 19.11 8.03 -4.64
C LEU A 213 18.50 6.65 -4.97
N LEU A 214 17.35 6.61 -5.64
CA LEU A 214 16.75 5.35 -6.08
C LEU A 214 17.63 4.61 -7.08
N SER A 215 18.33 5.34 -7.96
CA SER A 215 19.25 4.77 -8.97
C SER A 215 20.52 4.14 -8.35
N LYS A 216 20.83 4.42 -7.08
CA LYS A 216 21.93 3.80 -6.35
C LYS A 216 21.74 2.28 -6.19
N PHE A 217 20.50 1.81 -6.05
CA PHE A 217 20.19 0.41 -5.75
C PHE A 217 20.14 -0.43 -7.02
N GLU A 218 20.64 -1.67 -6.96
CA GLU A 218 20.66 -2.57 -8.12
C GLU A 218 19.27 -3.14 -8.46
N ASN A 219 18.41 -3.23 -7.47
CA ASN A 219 17.08 -3.85 -7.61
C ASN A 219 16.02 -3.06 -6.82
N VAL A 220 15.16 -2.35 -7.54
CA VAL A 220 14.08 -1.54 -6.97
C VAL A 220 12.72 -2.09 -7.40
N ALA A 221 11.82 -2.22 -6.43
CA ALA A 221 10.40 -2.50 -6.62
C ALA A 221 9.59 -1.26 -6.20
N LEU A 222 8.82 -0.69 -7.11
CA LEU A 222 8.01 0.49 -6.86
C LEU A 222 6.52 0.16 -6.85
N GLY A 223 5.83 0.64 -5.83
CA GLY A 223 4.38 0.69 -5.78
C GLY A 223 3.93 2.15 -5.71
N ILE A 224 3.27 2.65 -6.76
CA ILE A 224 2.78 4.02 -6.79
C ILE A 224 1.30 4.03 -6.42
N SER A 225 0.96 4.77 -5.37
CA SER A 225 -0.40 4.84 -4.87
C SER A 225 -1.26 5.83 -5.69
N VAL A 226 -2.22 5.32 -6.46
CA VAL A 226 -3.09 6.11 -7.37
C VAL A 226 -4.52 5.60 -7.26
N ASP A 227 -5.48 6.48 -6.91
CA ASP A 227 -6.91 6.11 -6.72
C ASP A 227 -7.84 6.80 -7.71
N GLY A 228 -7.31 7.23 -8.84
CA GLY A 228 -8.07 7.85 -9.94
C GLY A 228 -7.17 8.69 -10.83
N VAL A 229 -7.69 9.06 -11.99
CA VAL A 229 -7.03 9.83 -13.04
C VAL A 229 -7.56 11.26 -13.05
N GLY A 230 -6.71 12.26 -13.26
CA GLY A 230 -7.10 13.65 -13.33
C GLY A 230 -7.73 14.16 -12.02
N ILE A 231 -8.74 14.99 -12.14
CA ILE A 231 -9.44 15.60 -11.00
C ILE A 231 -10.04 14.55 -10.04
N HIS A 232 -10.41 13.37 -10.53
CA HIS A 232 -10.90 12.27 -9.69
C HIS A 232 -9.80 11.81 -8.71
N GLY A 233 -8.58 11.62 -9.20
CA GLY A 233 -7.42 11.28 -8.38
C GLY A 233 -7.05 12.40 -7.39
N GLU A 234 -7.11 13.65 -7.84
CA GLU A 234 -6.83 14.84 -7.02
C GLU A 234 -7.84 15.00 -5.88
N TYR A 235 -9.11 14.66 -6.10
CA TYR A 235 -10.13 14.67 -5.07
C TYR A 235 -9.87 13.58 -4.00
N VAL A 236 -9.67 12.35 -4.43
CA VAL A 236 -9.48 11.20 -3.52
C VAL A 236 -8.15 11.30 -2.78
N ARG A 237 -7.07 11.73 -3.48
CA ARG A 237 -5.73 11.96 -2.92
C ARG A 237 -5.42 13.45 -2.85
N TYR A 238 -6.18 14.17 -2.03
CA TYR A 238 -6.13 15.62 -1.95
C TYR A 238 -4.73 16.16 -1.64
N GLY A 239 -4.28 17.07 -2.50
CA GLY A 239 -2.93 17.61 -2.55
C GLY A 239 -2.08 17.03 -3.69
N THR A 240 -2.62 16.09 -4.48
CA THR A 240 -2.03 15.63 -5.74
C THR A 240 -2.31 16.67 -6.84
N GLU A 241 -1.32 16.86 -7.71
CA GLU A 241 -1.44 17.55 -9.00
C GLU A 241 -1.23 16.49 -10.08
N TRP A 242 -2.30 16.10 -10.78
CA TRP A 242 -2.28 14.96 -11.69
C TRP A 242 -1.21 15.04 -12.78
N PRO A 243 -1.04 16.17 -13.50
CA PRO A 243 -0.02 16.24 -14.55
C PRO A 243 1.40 15.98 -14.03
N GLN A 244 1.70 16.44 -12.81
CA GLN A 244 2.99 16.22 -12.19
C GLN A 244 3.15 14.76 -11.75
N LEU A 245 2.09 14.15 -11.17
CA LEU A 245 2.11 12.75 -10.79
C LEU A 245 2.30 11.84 -12.00
N GLU A 246 1.58 12.08 -13.10
CA GLU A 246 1.72 11.31 -14.33
C GLU A 246 3.14 11.37 -14.89
N GLN A 247 3.75 12.55 -14.90
CA GLN A 247 5.15 12.71 -15.30
C GLN A 247 6.11 11.94 -14.37
N ASN A 248 5.88 12.00 -13.06
CA ASN A 248 6.68 11.25 -12.08
C ASN A 248 6.54 9.75 -12.26
N ILE A 249 5.32 9.23 -12.53
CA ILE A 249 5.07 7.81 -12.83
C ILE A 249 5.94 7.37 -14.01
N GLN A 250 5.94 8.14 -15.11
CA GLN A 250 6.73 7.85 -16.30
C GLN A 250 8.25 7.84 -15.98
N ARG A 251 8.72 8.85 -15.26
CA ARG A 251 10.15 8.96 -14.87
C ARG A 251 10.59 7.81 -13.96
N LEU A 252 9.78 7.46 -12.94
CA LEU A 252 10.06 6.36 -12.03
C LEU A 252 10.08 5.01 -12.76
N ARG A 253 9.13 4.80 -13.67
CA ARG A 253 9.06 3.58 -14.49
C ARG A 253 10.26 3.44 -15.42
N ALA A 254 10.83 4.54 -15.89
CA ALA A 254 11.95 4.57 -16.81
C ALA A 254 13.33 4.29 -16.15
N LEU A 255 13.41 4.24 -14.81
CA LEU A 255 14.65 3.93 -14.11
C LEU A 255 15.10 2.48 -14.45
N PRO A 256 16.36 2.26 -14.89
CA PRO A 256 16.80 0.95 -15.41
C PRO A 256 16.88 -0.14 -14.35
N ASN A 257 17.00 0.24 -13.10
CA ASN A 257 17.07 -0.64 -11.94
C ASN A 257 15.70 -0.97 -11.32
N VAL A 258 14.62 -0.39 -11.84
CA VAL A 258 13.24 -0.76 -11.43
C VAL A 258 12.87 -2.07 -12.12
N LYS A 259 12.83 -3.14 -11.32
CA LYS A 259 12.53 -4.51 -11.77
C LYS A 259 11.05 -4.86 -11.61
N THR A 260 10.38 -4.24 -10.62
CA THR A 260 8.94 -4.41 -10.39
C THR A 260 8.31 -3.04 -10.25
N PHE A 261 7.18 -2.86 -10.93
CA PHE A 261 6.44 -1.60 -10.92
C PHE A 261 4.94 -1.91 -10.91
N ASP A 262 4.23 -1.43 -9.91
CA ASP A 262 2.79 -1.60 -9.78
C ASP A 262 2.13 -0.27 -9.41
N LEU A 263 0.93 -0.01 -9.92
CA LEU A 263 0.04 1.02 -9.37
C LEU A 263 -0.82 0.39 -8.28
N PHE A 264 -0.87 1.02 -7.11
CA PHE A 264 -1.71 0.58 -5.99
C PHE A 264 -2.98 1.41 -5.92
N TYR A 265 -4.10 0.71 -5.86
CA TYR A 265 -5.42 1.31 -5.84
C TYR A 265 -6.23 0.78 -4.64
N ILE A 266 -6.91 1.70 -3.94
CA ILE A 266 -7.78 1.37 -2.82
C ILE A 266 -9.24 1.39 -3.26
N LEU A 267 -9.86 0.21 -3.28
CA LEU A 267 -11.26 0.05 -3.59
C LEU A 267 -12.12 0.60 -2.44
N GLN A 268 -12.92 1.60 -2.74
CA GLN A 268 -13.75 2.35 -1.80
C GLN A 268 -14.97 2.95 -2.49
N HIS A 269 -15.83 3.67 -1.78
CA HIS A 269 -17.04 4.27 -2.36
C HIS A 269 -16.76 5.04 -3.67
N TYR A 270 -15.77 5.93 -3.66
CA TYR A 270 -15.45 6.77 -4.83
C TYR A 270 -14.93 5.96 -6.03
N SER A 271 -14.62 4.68 -5.84
CA SER A 271 -14.22 3.77 -6.93
C SER A 271 -15.33 3.55 -7.96
N TYR A 272 -16.59 3.81 -7.59
CA TYR A 272 -17.69 3.85 -8.55
C TYR A 272 -17.39 4.78 -9.73
N HIS A 273 -16.73 5.91 -9.46
CA HIS A 273 -16.37 6.88 -10.50
C HIS A 273 -14.94 6.73 -11.02
N THR A 274 -14.02 6.25 -10.18
CA THR A 274 -12.58 6.34 -10.46
C THR A 274 -11.98 5.05 -11.01
N LEU A 275 -12.64 3.89 -10.81
CA LEU A 275 -12.05 2.60 -11.13
C LEU A 275 -11.93 2.37 -12.64
N ILE A 276 -13.00 2.52 -13.40
CA ILE A 276 -12.96 2.26 -14.87
C ILE A 276 -11.96 3.18 -15.58
N PRO A 277 -11.94 4.52 -15.35
CA PRO A 277 -10.90 5.38 -15.89
C PRO A 277 -9.47 4.96 -15.48
N MET A 278 -9.30 4.47 -14.25
CA MET A 278 -8.01 4.00 -13.75
C MET A 278 -7.55 2.72 -14.46
N LEU A 279 -8.44 1.74 -14.61
CA LEU A 279 -8.14 0.50 -15.36
C LEU A 279 -7.82 0.81 -16.83
N GLN A 280 -8.55 1.77 -17.42
CA GLN A 280 -8.27 2.24 -18.78
C GLN A 280 -6.88 2.86 -18.88
N PHE A 281 -6.50 3.72 -17.94
CA PHE A 281 -5.15 4.32 -17.85
C PHE A 281 -4.05 3.24 -17.73
N CYS A 282 -4.30 2.21 -16.94
CA CYS A 282 -3.38 1.07 -16.80
C CYS A 282 -3.17 0.35 -18.14
N ILE A 283 -4.25 0.02 -18.86
CA ILE A 283 -4.17 -0.65 -20.16
C ILE A 283 -3.44 0.23 -21.20
N ASP A 284 -3.76 1.53 -21.25
CA ASP A 284 -3.19 2.44 -22.25
C ASP A 284 -1.68 2.68 -22.07
N ASN A 285 -1.19 2.53 -20.83
CA ASN A 285 0.21 2.75 -20.48
C ASN A 285 0.98 1.46 -20.15
N LEU A 286 0.32 0.30 -20.20
CA LEU A 286 0.87 -1.00 -19.79
C LEU A 286 1.45 -0.96 -18.36
N TYR A 287 0.66 -0.40 -17.42
CA TYR A 287 0.99 -0.36 -15.99
C TYR A 287 0.22 -1.46 -15.24
N PRO A 288 0.91 -2.41 -14.60
CA PRO A 288 0.26 -3.35 -13.70
C PRO A 288 -0.41 -2.63 -12.54
N ILE A 289 -1.56 -3.16 -12.09
CA ILE A 289 -2.34 -2.60 -10.98
C ILE A 289 -2.59 -3.65 -9.90
N ARG A 290 -2.52 -3.23 -8.64
CA ARG A 290 -2.92 -4.02 -7.47
C ARG A 290 -4.02 -3.32 -6.72
N ILE A 291 -5.12 -4.02 -6.48
CA ILE A 291 -6.29 -3.48 -5.79
C ILE A 291 -6.40 -4.09 -4.40
N GLN A 292 -6.71 -3.23 -3.41
CA GLN A 292 -7.06 -3.64 -2.05
C GLN A 292 -8.31 -2.87 -1.62
N THR A 293 -9.14 -3.47 -0.77
CA THR A 293 -10.27 -2.76 -0.16
C THR A 293 -9.80 -1.83 0.96
N VAL A 294 -10.53 -0.71 1.16
CA VAL A 294 -10.32 0.15 2.32
C VAL A 294 -10.52 -0.64 3.62
N ALA A 295 -9.52 -0.58 4.53
CA ALA A 295 -9.49 -1.45 5.71
C ALA A 295 -10.06 -0.79 6.97
N TRP A 296 -9.89 0.53 7.13
CA TRP A 296 -10.12 1.20 8.42
C TRP A 296 -11.41 1.99 8.47
N GLU A 297 -11.75 2.69 7.39
CA GLU A 297 -12.85 3.64 7.31
C GLU A 297 -14.09 2.96 6.71
N LYS A 298 -14.85 2.24 7.52
CA LYS A 298 -16.02 1.47 7.05
C LYS A 298 -17.01 2.33 6.24
N TYR A 299 -17.15 3.62 6.58
CA TYR A 299 -18.02 4.54 5.83
C TYR A 299 -17.48 4.90 4.44
N LEU A 300 -16.25 4.53 4.12
CA LEU A 300 -15.69 4.62 2.75
C LEU A 300 -15.82 3.31 1.96
N SER A 301 -16.28 2.23 2.58
CA SER A 301 -16.33 0.93 1.92
C SER A 301 -17.33 0.88 0.77
N MET A 302 -17.20 -0.11 -0.13
CA MET A 302 -18.15 -0.36 -1.22
C MET A 302 -19.57 -0.65 -0.73
N ASN A 303 -19.77 -1.01 0.54
CA ASN A 303 -21.08 -1.23 1.15
C ASN A 303 -21.95 0.04 1.26
N THR A 304 -21.37 1.20 0.97
CA THR A 304 -22.10 2.49 0.90
C THR A 304 -22.69 2.77 -0.48
N LEU A 305 -22.37 1.99 -1.51
CA LEU A 305 -23.02 2.07 -2.80
C LEU A 305 -24.50 1.71 -2.68
N THR A 306 -25.34 2.33 -3.48
CA THR A 306 -26.73 1.86 -3.68
C THR A 306 -26.72 0.57 -4.48
N GLU A 307 -27.81 -0.19 -4.42
CA GLU A 307 -27.95 -1.40 -5.25
C GLU A 307 -27.86 -1.09 -6.75
N HIS A 308 -28.38 0.07 -7.17
CA HIS A 308 -28.27 0.53 -8.54
C HIS A 308 -26.80 0.79 -8.93
N GLN A 309 -26.06 1.55 -8.12
CA GLN A 309 -24.63 1.81 -8.36
C GLN A 309 -23.80 0.53 -8.37
N ARG A 310 -24.14 -0.43 -7.49
CA ARG A 310 -23.48 -1.75 -7.45
C ARG A 310 -23.66 -2.53 -8.75
N ILE A 311 -24.91 -2.62 -9.22
CA ILE A 311 -25.23 -3.33 -10.48
C ILE A 311 -24.60 -2.62 -11.67
N ASP A 312 -24.71 -1.29 -11.74
CA ASP A 312 -24.12 -0.49 -12.80
C ASP A 312 -22.59 -0.66 -12.87
N LEU A 313 -21.90 -0.67 -11.73
CA LEU A 313 -20.45 -0.91 -11.71
C LEU A 313 -20.08 -2.33 -12.19
N LEU A 314 -20.87 -3.35 -11.84
CA LEU A 314 -20.69 -4.70 -12.37
C LEU A 314 -20.82 -4.73 -13.89
N ASP A 315 -21.83 -4.07 -14.44
CA ASP A 315 -22.04 -3.97 -15.89
C ASP A 315 -20.91 -3.17 -16.57
N GLN A 316 -20.45 -2.10 -15.96
CA GLN A 316 -19.30 -1.32 -16.45
C GLN A 316 -18.02 -2.17 -16.52
N LEU A 317 -17.75 -2.99 -15.49
CA LEU A 317 -16.60 -3.89 -15.45
C LEU A 317 -16.65 -4.94 -16.56
N ASP A 318 -17.83 -5.53 -16.82
CA ASP A 318 -18.01 -6.50 -17.90
C ASP A 318 -17.83 -5.85 -19.28
N GLN A 319 -18.42 -4.67 -19.49
CA GLN A 319 -18.26 -3.92 -20.73
C GLN A 319 -16.81 -3.46 -20.95
N PHE A 320 -16.14 -3.01 -19.90
CA PHE A 320 -14.73 -2.63 -19.97
C PHE A 320 -13.85 -3.80 -20.39
N TRP A 321 -14.00 -4.96 -19.73
CA TRP A 321 -13.18 -6.13 -20.05
C TRP A 321 -13.47 -6.65 -21.46
N ALA A 322 -14.73 -6.68 -21.89
CA ALA A 322 -15.09 -7.04 -23.26
C ALA A 322 -14.42 -6.12 -24.30
N LYS A 323 -14.36 -4.81 -24.04
CA LYS A 323 -13.65 -3.85 -24.91
C LYS A 323 -12.14 -4.09 -24.93
N VAL A 324 -11.52 -4.42 -23.79
CA VAL A 324 -10.09 -4.76 -23.72
C VAL A 324 -9.79 -5.98 -24.59
N MET A 325 -10.62 -7.03 -24.52
CA MET A 325 -10.45 -8.26 -25.30
C MET A 325 -10.65 -8.08 -26.81
N LEU A 326 -11.35 -7.02 -27.22
CA LEU A 326 -11.57 -6.69 -28.64
C LEU A 326 -10.45 -5.80 -29.21
N ARG A 327 -9.50 -5.34 -28.40
CA ARG A 327 -8.38 -4.51 -28.90
C ARG A 327 -7.48 -5.31 -29.85
N PRO A 328 -6.98 -4.67 -30.92
CA PRO A 328 -6.01 -5.32 -31.80
C PRO A 328 -4.74 -5.71 -31.02
N LEU A 329 -4.25 -6.93 -31.24
CA LEU A 329 -2.99 -7.41 -30.63
C LEU A 329 -1.80 -6.47 -30.91
N SER A 330 -1.83 -5.74 -32.03
CA SER A 330 -0.80 -4.76 -32.38
C SER A 330 -0.59 -3.65 -31.34
N GLN A 331 -1.58 -3.36 -30.50
CA GLN A 331 -1.46 -2.38 -29.41
C GLN A 331 -0.65 -2.90 -28.22
N PHE A 332 -0.42 -4.22 -28.13
CA PHE A 332 0.27 -4.90 -27.04
C PHE A 332 1.63 -5.47 -27.45
N VAL A 333 2.08 -5.20 -28.68
CA VAL A 333 3.31 -5.75 -29.25
C VAL A 333 4.39 -4.66 -29.28
N GLU A 334 5.54 -4.92 -28.70
CA GLU A 334 6.75 -4.10 -28.94
C GLU A 334 7.23 -4.34 -30.37
N SER A 335 7.55 -3.26 -31.09
CA SER A 335 7.95 -3.25 -32.49
C SER A 335 9.26 -4.06 -32.71
N ASN A 336 9.17 -5.30 -33.06
CA ASN A 336 10.19 -6.08 -33.76
C ASN A 336 9.61 -7.41 -34.30
N ASN A 337 8.71 -7.35 -35.28
CA ASN A 337 8.34 -8.46 -36.20
C ASN A 337 8.05 -9.86 -35.62
N LYS A 338 7.77 -10.01 -34.31
CA LYS A 338 7.21 -11.24 -33.76
C LYS A 338 5.92 -10.90 -33.02
N VAL A 339 4.83 -11.58 -33.38
CA VAL A 339 3.51 -11.49 -32.74
C VAL A 339 3.58 -12.19 -31.36
N LEU A 340 4.42 -11.67 -30.47
CA LEU A 340 4.48 -12.09 -29.06
C LEU A 340 4.12 -10.85 -28.24
N LEU A 341 3.14 -11.00 -27.35
CA LEU A 341 2.87 -9.98 -26.32
C LEU A 341 4.17 -9.73 -25.54
N SER A 342 4.51 -8.46 -25.31
CA SER A 342 5.63 -8.17 -24.41
C SER A 342 5.30 -8.68 -22.99
N ASP A 343 6.33 -9.05 -22.22
CA ASP A 343 6.13 -9.45 -20.81
C ASP A 343 5.35 -8.38 -20.04
N ARG A 344 5.60 -7.10 -20.32
CA ARG A 344 4.88 -5.97 -19.73
C ARG A 344 3.38 -5.98 -20.08
N ALA A 345 3.03 -6.30 -21.30
CA ALA A 345 1.62 -6.38 -21.72
C ALA A 345 0.93 -7.55 -21.04
N ILE A 346 1.61 -8.69 -20.92
CA ILE A 346 1.09 -9.86 -20.21
C ILE A 346 0.83 -9.51 -18.74
N ASP A 347 1.82 -8.97 -18.05
CA ASP A 347 1.72 -8.58 -16.63
C ASP A 347 0.60 -7.56 -16.41
N CYS A 348 0.50 -6.55 -17.28
CA CYS A 348 -0.56 -5.55 -17.20
C CYS A 348 -1.94 -6.18 -17.41
N LEU A 349 -2.13 -6.96 -18.47
CA LEU A 349 -3.42 -7.59 -18.78
C LEU A 349 -3.86 -8.54 -17.67
N GLN A 350 -2.95 -9.35 -17.14
CA GLN A 350 -3.23 -10.24 -16.02
C GLN A 350 -3.63 -9.45 -14.77
N SER A 351 -2.84 -8.45 -14.38
CA SER A 351 -3.13 -7.65 -13.19
C SER A 351 -4.45 -6.87 -13.30
N VAL A 352 -4.79 -6.35 -14.50
CA VAL A 352 -6.08 -5.67 -14.74
C VAL A 352 -7.23 -6.69 -14.71
N ARG A 353 -7.04 -7.90 -15.23
CA ARG A 353 -8.02 -8.98 -15.11
C ARG A 353 -8.27 -9.34 -13.65
N ASP A 354 -7.22 -9.55 -12.90
CA ASP A 354 -7.31 -9.86 -11.46
C ASP A 354 -8.01 -8.74 -10.68
N ALA A 355 -7.75 -7.48 -11.04
CA ALA A 355 -8.41 -6.31 -10.46
C ALA A 355 -9.92 -6.29 -10.75
N VAL A 356 -10.33 -6.62 -11.98
CA VAL A 356 -11.74 -6.74 -12.37
C VAL A 356 -12.41 -7.86 -11.58
N ASP A 357 -11.82 -9.05 -11.55
CA ASP A 357 -12.39 -10.24 -10.90
C ASP A 357 -12.45 -10.05 -9.37
N TYR A 358 -11.42 -9.47 -8.76
CA TYR A 358 -11.43 -9.11 -7.34
C TYR A 358 -12.55 -8.12 -7.02
N THR A 359 -12.71 -7.05 -7.81
CA THR A 359 -13.76 -6.05 -7.58
C THR A 359 -15.15 -6.68 -7.71
N LYS A 360 -15.36 -7.53 -8.73
CA LYS A 360 -16.63 -8.27 -8.90
C LYS A 360 -16.90 -9.18 -7.71
N SER A 361 -15.89 -9.87 -7.19
CA SER A 361 -16.00 -10.69 -5.98
C SER A 361 -16.44 -9.84 -4.77
N VAL A 362 -15.80 -8.69 -4.54
CA VAL A 362 -16.20 -7.77 -3.45
C VAL A 362 -17.66 -7.35 -3.59
N LEU A 363 -18.08 -6.97 -4.80
CA LEU A 363 -19.45 -6.50 -5.06
C LEU A 363 -20.51 -7.61 -4.99
N THR A 364 -20.14 -8.88 -5.18
CA THR A 364 -21.11 -9.99 -5.20
C THR A 364 -21.13 -10.80 -3.90
N THR A 365 -19.96 -11.06 -3.31
CA THR A 365 -19.85 -11.97 -2.16
C THR A 365 -19.69 -11.27 -0.82
N GLN A 366 -19.09 -10.05 -0.83
CA GLN A 366 -18.80 -9.30 0.39
C GLN A 366 -19.70 -8.07 0.57
N TYR A 367 -20.46 -7.71 -0.48
CA TYR A 367 -21.33 -6.54 -0.45
C TYR A 367 -22.54 -6.79 0.46
N THR A 368 -22.76 -5.82 1.35
CA THR A 368 -23.99 -5.71 2.17
C THR A 368 -24.29 -4.23 2.29
N HIS A 369 -25.38 -3.76 1.68
CA HIS A 369 -25.76 -2.36 1.77
C HIS A 369 -26.00 -1.96 3.23
N ASP A 370 -25.39 -0.85 3.66
CA ASP A 370 -25.55 -0.29 5.00
C ASP A 370 -25.86 1.21 4.90
N SER A 371 -27.14 1.54 5.04
CA SER A 371 -27.60 2.94 4.97
C SER A 371 -27.01 3.83 6.04
N LYS A 372 -26.73 3.32 7.25
CA LYS A 372 -26.17 4.09 8.35
C LYS A 372 -24.73 4.54 8.06
N ILE A 373 -23.94 3.64 7.47
CA ILE A 373 -22.58 4.03 7.06
C ILE A 373 -22.60 4.92 5.81
N LYS A 374 -23.60 4.79 4.94
CA LYS A 374 -23.81 5.74 3.83
C LYS A 374 -24.12 7.14 4.34
N ASP A 375 -25.01 7.31 5.30
CA ASP A 375 -25.30 8.63 5.90
C ASP A 375 -24.03 9.26 6.48
N ARG A 376 -23.19 8.48 7.13
CA ARG A 376 -21.89 8.94 7.63
C ARG A 376 -20.93 9.34 6.51
N LEU A 377 -20.91 8.61 5.40
CA LEU A 377 -20.13 8.98 4.21
C LEU A 377 -20.58 10.33 3.66
N VAL A 378 -21.88 10.50 3.46
CA VAL A 378 -22.46 11.75 2.93
C VAL A 378 -22.08 12.93 3.81
N LYS A 379 -22.26 12.80 5.13
CA LYS A 379 -21.86 13.84 6.08
C LYS A 379 -20.36 14.14 5.99
N PHE A 380 -19.51 13.11 5.99
CA PHE A 380 -18.07 13.28 5.87
C PHE A 380 -17.68 13.98 4.56
N THR A 381 -18.26 13.58 3.42
CA THR A 381 -18.00 14.20 2.12
C THR A 381 -18.36 15.68 2.12
N ASN A 382 -19.55 16.03 2.60
CA ASN A 382 -19.98 17.43 2.70
C ASN A 382 -19.07 18.25 3.62
N ASP A 383 -18.65 17.68 4.74
CA ASP A 383 -17.76 18.33 5.70
C ASP A 383 -16.37 18.60 5.09
N ILE A 384 -15.77 17.63 4.37
CA ILE A 384 -14.48 17.85 3.70
C ILE A 384 -14.59 18.78 2.49
N ASP A 385 -15.69 18.75 1.75
CA ASP A 385 -15.94 19.65 0.62
C ASP A 385 -15.99 21.11 1.08
N GLY A 386 -16.55 21.36 2.27
CA GLY A 386 -16.54 22.69 2.88
C GLY A 386 -15.14 23.19 3.30
N LEU A 387 -14.16 22.32 3.39
CA LEU A 387 -12.79 22.62 3.83
C LEU A 387 -11.76 22.61 2.69
N ARG A 388 -12.08 22.03 1.55
CA ARG A 388 -11.15 21.77 0.45
C ARG A 388 -11.52 22.55 -0.81
N LYS A 389 -10.54 22.73 -1.70
CA LYS A 389 -10.71 23.50 -2.94
C LYS A 389 -11.48 22.72 -4.04
N ILE A 390 -11.43 21.40 -3.98
CA ILE A 390 -12.12 20.51 -4.95
C ILE A 390 -13.24 19.84 -4.20
N THR A 391 -14.47 20.02 -4.65
CA THR A 391 -15.67 19.39 -4.09
C THR A 391 -16.01 18.09 -4.84
N TYR A 392 -16.84 17.25 -4.24
CA TYR A 392 -17.35 16.03 -4.87
C TYR A 392 -18.05 16.34 -6.21
N ASN A 393 -18.93 17.34 -6.24
CA ASN A 393 -19.62 17.75 -7.45
C ASN A 393 -18.64 18.19 -8.56
N GLN A 394 -17.61 18.97 -8.20
CA GLN A 394 -16.60 19.39 -9.18
C GLN A 394 -15.79 18.20 -9.72
N ALA A 395 -15.54 17.20 -8.88
CA ALA A 395 -14.77 16.03 -9.27
C ALA A 395 -15.58 15.04 -10.12
N PHE A 396 -16.86 14.82 -9.79
CA PHE A 396 -17.64 13.71 -10.34
C PHE A 396 -18.90 14.15 -11.11
N GLY A 397 -19.22 15.45 -11.14
CA GLY A 397 -20.33 16.00 -11.93
C GLY A 397 -21.71 15.72 -11.37
N GLN A 398 -21.81 15.25 -10.12
CA GLN A 398 -23.07 14.94 -9.43
C GLN A 398 -22.94 15.17 -7.92
N GLU A 399 -24.07 15.17 -7.21
CA GLU A 399 -24.09 15.25 -5.75
C GLU A 399 -23.87 13.86 -5.12
N ILE A 400 -23.26 13.82 -3.92
CA ILE A 400 -22.97 12.55 -3.21
C ILE A 400 -24.23 11.74 -2.86
N HIS A 401 -25.41 12.38 -2.88
CA HIS A 401 -26.70 11.74 -2.59
C HIS A 401 -27.26 10.92 -3.77
N GLU A 402 -26.86 11.25 -4.99
CA GLU A 402 -27.33 10.63 -6.23
C GLU A 402 -26.58 9.33 -6.53
#